data_7d3d004d0cb072483b21fe31a65c51e8
#
_entry.id   7d3d004d0cb072483b21fe31a65c51e8
#
_cell.length_a   1.000
_cell.length_b   1.000
_cell.length_c   1.000
_cell.angle_alpha   90.00
_cell.angle_beta   90.00
_cell.angle_gamma   90.00
#
_symmetry.space_group_name_H-M   'P 1'
#
loop_
_entity.id
_entity.type
_entity.pdbx_description
1 polymer ?
#
loop_
_entity_poly.entity_id
_entity_poly.type
_entity_poly.pdbx_seq_one_letter_code
_entity_poly.pdbx_strand_id
1 'polypeptide(L)'
;NEGIPAIEVSEKTGFPEMMDGRVKTLHPIIHGGLLGRRGIDESVMQSHAIEPIDLLVVNLYPFKETISNPDTSLEQAIENIDIGGPAMIRGASKNHDGVAVLVDPDDYNQFLENLDSDNLTIHYRQQLAAKAFGHTASYDASINQYLSQSFSNETFTDQFFYTGELISNLRYGENPHQEAAFYKDDSVLNNKSLALAKQLQGKELSYNNIADSAAALDCVNQFIEPACVIVKHANPCGVAVNNNILEAYQRAFSTDPTSAFGGIIAVNRPLDDSVATAILEKQFVEVIIAPEITEAAKKIVSKKENIRVLITGDQNTTPNQDFEFKKVSGGLLVQTVDNGMINESDLKVVTEKTPTKELMDDLLFAWRVSKFVKSNAIVFCKDKMTIGVGAGQMSRVYSTKIAAIKAQDENLIVAGSVLSSDAFFPFRDGIDAAAEHNVSAIIQPGGSVRDSEVINAANEHGIAMVFTNMRHFRH
;
A
#
# COMPACT_ATOMS: atom_id res chain seq x y z
N ASN A 1 -30.63 30.41 2.72
CA ASN A 1 -31.59 30.85 1.69
C ASN A 1 -32.84 29.94 1.63
N GLU A 2 -32.85 28.86 2.42
CA GLU A 2 -33.97 27.90 2.53
C GLU A 2 -35.02 28.34 3.59
N GLY A 3 -34.91 29.55 4.16
CA GLY A 3 -35.82 30.06 5.18
C GLY A 3 -35.62 29.47 6.59
N ILE A 4 -34.53 28.76 6.82
CA ILE A 4 -34.20 28.24 8.15
C ILE A 4 -33.61 29.37 8.99
N PRO A 5 -34.15 29.63 10.22
CA PRO A 5 -33.60 30.64 11.11
C PRO A 5 -32.15 30.28 11.49
N ALA A 6 -31.25 31.23 11.28
CA ALA A 6 -29.84 31.09 11.69
C ALA A 6 -29.41 32.32 12.46
N ILE A 7 -28.63 32.15 13.49
CA ILE A 7 -28.03 33.19 14.31
C ILE A 7 -26.51 33.12 14.16
N GLU A 8 -25.89 34.23 13.85
CA GLU A 8 -24.45 34.34 13.76
C GLU A 8 -23.80 34.15 15.13
N VAL A 9 -22.61 33.52 15.16
CA VAL A 9 -21.89 33.28 16.42
C VAL A 9 -21.59 34.58 17.16
N SER A 10 -21.27 35.63 16.43
CA SER A 10 -21.04 37.00 16.99
C SER A 10 -22.27 37.58 17.68
N GLU A 11 -23.47 37.33 17.14
CA GLU A 11 -24.72 37.74 17.81
C GLU A 11 -24.95 36.97 19.09
N LYS A 12 -24.67 35.64 19.09
CA LYS A 12 -24.84 34.77 20.26
C LYS A 12 -23.82 35.09 21.37
N THR A 13 -22.60 35.38 20.99
CA THR A 13 -21.51 35.65 21.95
C THR A 13 -21.44 37.10 22.37
N GLY A 14 -22.03 38.03 21.60
CA GLY A 14 -21.83 39.46 21.75
C GLY A 14 -20.41 39.93 21.43
N PHE A 15 -19.61 39.08 20.74
CA PHE A 15 -18.21 39.34 20.46
C PHE A 15 -17.93 39.19 18.96
N PRO A 16 -17.28 40.19 18.31
CA PRO A 16 -17.00 40.12 16.89
C PRO A 16 -15.97 39.04 16.55
N GLU A 17 -16.07 38.52 15.33
CA GLU A 17 -15.00 37.71 14.74
C GLU A 17 -13.73 38.56 14.56
N MET A 18 -12.56 38.03 14.93
CA MET A 18 -11.30 38.76 14.94
C MET A 18 -10.15 37.96 14.30
N MET A 19 -9.10 38.69 13.90
CA MET A 19 -7.84 38.10 13.40
C MET A 19 -8.10 37.18 12.19
N ASP A 20 -8.85 37.69 11.20
CA ASP A 20 -9.21 36.96 9.97
C ASP A 20 -9.88 35.59 10.24
N GLY A 21 -10.72 35.52 11.27
CA GLY A 21 -11.48 34.33 11.61
C GLY A 21 -10.79 33.38 12.59
N ARG A 22 -9.55 33.64 12.98
CA ARG A 22 -8.82 32.77 13.93
C ARG A 22 -9.49 32.70 15.31
N VAL A 23 -10.24 33.75 15.71
CA VAL A 23 -11.02 33.79 16.95
C VAL A 23 -12.48 34.06 16.61
N LYS A 24 -13.32 33.04 16.71
CA LYS A 24 -14.75 33.08 16.43
C LYS A 24 -15.54 32.27 17.43
N THR A 25 -15.26 30.98 17.51
CA THR A 25 -15.99 30.00 18.36
C THR A 25 -15.32 29.75 19.70
N LEU A 26 -14.09 30.21 19.91
CA LEU A 26 -13.37 30.08 21.17
C LEU A 26 -13.89 31.08 22.21
N HIS A 27 -15.11 30.85 22.69
CA HIS A 27 -15.79 31.75 23.62
C HIS A 27 -16.47 30.98 24.76
N PRO A 28 -16.47 31.46 26.01
CA PRO A 28 -17.09 30.79 27.14
C PRO A 28 -18.57 30.45 26.95
N ILE A 29 -19.33 31.28 26.25
CA ILE A 29 -20.76 31.02 25.96
C ILE A 29 -20.90 29.76 25.08
N ILE A 30 -20.08 29.59 24.05
CA ILE A 30 -20.11 28.42 23.16
C ILE A 30 -19.63 27.17 23.92
N HIS A 31 -18.44 27.26 24.52
CA HIS A 31 -17.86 26.10 25.22
C HIS A 31 -18.62 25.75 26.49
N GLY A 32 -19.20 26.72 27.18
CA GLY A 32 -20.08 26.48 28.30
C GLY A 32 -21.37 25.77 27.89
N GLY A 33 -21.96 26.14 26.76
CA GLY A 33 -23.13 25.46 26.17
C GLY A 33 -22.86 23.99 25.83
N LEU A 34 -21.65 23.70 25.29
CA LEU A 34 -21.21 22.34 24.93
C LEU A 34 -20.81 21.51 26.17
N LEU A 35 -20.18 22.11 27.17
CA LEU A 35 -19.59 21.40 28.31
C LEU A 35 -20.49 21.35 29.54
N GLY A 36 -21.54 22.18 29.61
CA GLY A 36 -22.45 22.23 30.77
C GLY A 36 -23.16 20.91 30.98
N ARG A 37 -22.98 20.31 32.18
CA ARG A 37 -23.56 19.02 32.54
C ARG A 37 -25.03 19.20 32.91
N ARG A 38 -25.91 18.50 32.23
CA ARG A 38 -27.34 18.55 32.47
C ARG A 38 -27.68 18.04 33.89
N GLY A 39 -28.53 18.76 34.65
CA GLY A 39 -28.86 18.46 36.03
C GLY A 39 -27.83 18.85 37.08
N ILE A 40 -26.68 19.46 36.67
CA ILE A 40 -25.58 19.80 37.59
C ILE A 40 -25.18 21.26 37.49
N ASP A 41 -24.98 21.78 36.27
CA ASP A 41 -24.34 23.08 36.02
C ASP A 41 -25.34 24.20 35.67
N GLU A 42 -26.66 23.95 35.70
CA GLU A 42 -27.70 24.90 35.29
C GLU A 42 -27.62 26.25 35.99
N SER A 43 -27.37 26.25 37.31
CA SER A 43 -27.30 27.48 38.08
C SER A 43 -26.13 28.40 37.64
N VAL A 44 -25.00 27.77 37.32
CA VAL A 44 -23.82 28.48 36.81
C VAL A 44 -24.07 28.97 35.37
N MET A 45 -24.63 28.10 34.52
CA MET A 45 -24.97 28.47 33.15
C MET A 45 -25.95 29.65 33.12
N GLN A 46 -27.00 29.59 33.94
CA GLN A 46 -27.99 30.67 34.02
C GLN A 46 -27.36 31.98 34.53
N SER A 47 -26.46 31.94 35.52
CA SER A 47 -25.80 33.15 36.04
C SER A 47 -24.91 33.84 35.00
N HIS A 48 -24.46 33.10 33.98
CA HIS A 48 -23.62 33.63 32.88
C HIS A 48 -24.36 33.72 31.53
N ALA A 49 -25.70 33.58 31.50
CA ALA A 49 -26.50 33.59 30.28
C ALA A 49 -26.03 32.53 29.23
N ILE A 50 -25.56 31.39 29.70
CA ILE A 50 -25.14 30.26 28.86
C ILE A 50 -26.34 29.35 28.60
N GLU A 51 -26.74 29.21 27.35
CA GLU A 51 -27.74 28.22 26.94
C GLU A 51 -27.09 26.89 26.59
N PRO A 52 -27.75 25.76 26.89
CA PRO A 52 -27.24 24.46 26.49
C PRO A 52 -27.25 24.27 24.98
N ILE A 53 -26.23 23.61 24.48
CA ILE A 53 -26.14 23.14 23.09
C ILE A 53 -26.34 21.63 23.11
N ASP A 54 -27.32 21.12 22.37
CA ASP A 54 -27.70 19.70 22.38
C ASP A 54 -27.12 18.94 21.18
N LEU A 55 -26.78 19.65 20.10
CA LEU A 55 -26.19 19.11 18.87
C LEU A 55 -25.07 19.99 18.39
N LEU A 56 -23.93 19.38 18.08
CA LEU A 56 -22.82 20.00 17.38
C LEU A 56 -22.60 19.30 16.04
N VAL A 57 -22.59 20.07 14.95
CA VAL A 57 -22.24 19.58 13.61
C VAL A 57 -21.04 20.40 13.12
N VAL A 58 -19.91 19.76 12.87
CA VAL A 58 -18.69 20.45 12.45
C VAL A 58 -17.96 19.66 11.40
N ASN A 59 -17.69 20.29 10.25
CA ASN A 59 -16.70 19.84 9.28
C ASN A 59 -15.45 20.71 9.46
N LEU A 60 -14.30 20.07 9.73
CA LEU A 60 -13.03 20.77 9.88
C LEU A 60 -12.55 21.35 8.54
N TYR A 61 -11.66 22.32 8.60
CA TYR A 61 -10.98 22.80 7.39
C TYR A 61 -10.28 21.62 6.68
N PRO A 62 -10.33 21.57 5.32
CA PRO A 62 -9.85 20.43 4.54
C PRO A 62 -8.31 20.44 4.43
N PHE A 63 -7.63 20.28 5.57
CA PHE A 63 -6.16 20.35 5.66
C PHE A 63 -5.47 19.33 4.74
N LYS A 64 -5.95 18.07 4.70
CA LYS A 64 -5.38 17.00 3.85
C LYS A 64 -5.48 17.35 2.37
N GLU A 65 -6.63 17.85 1.91
CA GLU A 65 -6.84 18.27 0.53
C GLU A 65 -5.95 19.48 0.19
N THR A 66 -5.81 20.42 1.12
CA THR A 66 -4.96 21.60 0.94
C THR A 66 -3.50 21.20 0.72
N ILE A 67 -2.94 20.35 1.57
CA ILE A 67 -1.54 19.91 1.46
C ILE A 67 -1.30 18.91 0.32
N SER A 68 -2.34 18.30 -0.25
CA SER A 68 -2.23 17.41 -1.41
C SER A 68 -1.93 18.14 -2.71
N ASN A 69 -2.18 19.44 -2.76
CA ASN A 69 -1.83 20.28 -3.90
C ASN A 69 -0.34 20.67 -3.82
N PRO A 70 0.50 20.26 -4.79
CA PRO A 70 1.93 20.53 -4.77
C PRO A 70 2.29 22.02 -4.74
N ASP A 71 1.37 22.89 -5.19
CA ASP A 71 1.57 24.34 -5.25
C ASP A 71 1.20 25.05 -3.93
N THR A 72 0.75 24.32 -2.90
CA THR A 72 0.37 24.89 -1.60
C THR A 72 1.62 25.35 -0.84
N SER A 73 1.69 26.63 -0.49
CA SER A 73 2.75 27.15 0.37
C SER A 73 2.58 26.69 1.82
N LEU A 74 3.68 26.66 2.57
CA LEU A 74 3.64 26.37 4.02
C LEU A 74 2.72 27.34 4.78
N GLU A 75 2.70 28.61 4.41
CA GLU A 75 1.83 29.61 5.01
C GLU A 75 0.33 29.29 4.75
N GLN A 76 -0.01 28.91 3.53
CA GLN A 76 -1.37 28.47 3.18
C GLN A 76 -1.78 27.19 3.93
N ALA A 77 -0.86 26.24 4.09
CA ALA A 77 -1.13 25.04 4.87
C ALA A 77 -1.40 25.39 6.36
N ILE A 78 -0.60 26.27 6.94
CA ILE A 78 -0.76 26.72 8.35
C ILE A 78 -2.12 27.45 8.53
N GLU A 79 -2.52 28.31 7.60
CA GLU A 79 -3.82 29.00 7.68
C GLU A 79 -5.03 28.04 7.54
N ASN A 80 -4.84 26.87 6.97
CA ASN A 80 -5.87 25.82 6.90
C ASN A 80 -5.87 24.87 8.12
N ILE A 81 -5.14 25.18 9.20
CA ILE A 81 -5.24 24.46 10.46
C ILE A 81 -6.43 25.01 11.25
N ASP A 82 -7.46 24.20 11.43
CA ASP A 82 -8.64 24.55 12.22
C ASP A 82 -8.33 24.44 13.71
N ILE A 83 -8.59 25.49 14.47
CA ILE A 83 -8.41 25.54 15.93
C ILE A 83 -9.74 25.43 16.63
N GLY A 84 -10.73 26.21 16.21
CA GLY A 84 -12.04 26.29 16.86
C GLY A 84 -12.87 25.02 16.71
N GLY A 85 -12.85 24.41 15.54
CA GLY A 85 -13.56 23.16 15.23
C GLY A 85 -13.14 22.01 16.14
N PRO A 86 -11.86 21.63 16.21
CA PRO A 86 -11.38 20.59 17.11
C PRO A 86 -11.67 20.87 18.58
N ALA A 87 -11.59 22.14 19.02
CA ALA A 87 -11.90 22.50 20.39
C ALA A 87 -13.39 22.26 20.74
N MET A 88 -14.31 22.65 19.85
CA MET A 88 -15.74 22.38 20.01
C MET A 88 -16.07 20.89 19.97
N ILE A 89 -15.50 20.14 18.99
CA ILE A 89 -15.70 18.70 18.84
C ILE A 89 -15.31 17.98 20.13
N ARG A 90 -14.12 18.27 20.67
CA ARG A 90 -13.61 17.66 21.92
C ARG A 90 -14.49 18.02 23.11
N GLY A 91 -14.99 19.27 23.19
CA GLY A 91 -15.92 19.71 24.23
C GLY A 91 -17.24 18.96 24.19
N ALA A 92 -17.88 18.90 23.03
CA ALA A 92 -19.14 18.16 22.83
C ALA A 92 -18.99 16.66 23.10
N SER A 93 -17.93 16.05 22.55
CA SER A 93 -17.64 14.61 22.73
C SER A 93 -17.41 14.25 24.22
N LYS A 94 -16.75 15.12 24.99
CA LYS A 94 -16.57 14.93 26.41
C LYS A 94 -17.90 14.95 27.17
N ASN A 95 -18.86 15.75 26.71
CA ASN A 95 -20.18 15.90 27.30
C ASN A 95 -21.27 15.13 26.53
N HIS A 96 -20.95 13.95 26.02
CA HIS A 96 -21.87 13.13 25.22
C HIS A 96 -23.16 12.70 25.94
N ASP A 97 -23.21 12.82 27.25
CA ASP A 97 -24.49 12.64 28.00
C ASP A 97 -25.52 13.68 27.65
N GLY A 98 -25.10 14.91 27.33
CA GLY A 98 -25.95 16.05 27.01
C GLY A 98 -25.87 16.54 25.58
N VAL A 99 -24.87 16.11 24.80
CA VAL A 99 -24.61 16.64 23.45
C VAL A 99 -24.38 15.51 22.46
N ALA A 100 -25.06 15.56 21.33
CA ALA A 100 -24.72 14.75 20.17
C ALA A 100 -23.68 15.52 19.31
N VAL A 101 -22.71 14.80 18.73
CA VAL A 101 -21.66 15.39 17.90
C VAL A 101 -21.54 14.68 16.55
N LEU A 102 -21.67 15.43 15.46
CA LEU A 102 -21.53 14.94 14.10
C LEU A 102 -20.33 15.58 13.44
N VAL A 103 -19.41 14.76 12.92
CA VAL A 103 -18.18 15.18 12.24
C VAL A 103 -18.10 14.66 10.81
N ASP A 104 -19.12 13.91 10.38
CA ASP A 104 -19.16 13.23 9.10
C ASP A 104 -20.56 13.39 8.48
N PRO A 105 -20.69 13.95 7.27
CA PRO A 105 -21.96 14.06 6.60
C PRO A 105 -22.71 12.75 6.37
N ASP A 106 -21.99 11.62 6.28
CA ASP A 106 -22.60 10.31 6.09
C ASP A 106 -23.44 9.85 7.31
N ASP A 107 -23.20 10.43 8.49
CA ASP A 107 -23.98 10.16 9.70
C ASP A 107 -25.33 10.92 9.75
N TYR A 108 -25.56 11.92 8.88
CA TYR A 108 -26.73 12.81 9.01
C TYR A 108 -28.05 12.06 8.87
N ASN A 109 -28.16 11.16 7.91
CA ASN A 109 -29.40 10.42 7.69
C ASN A 109 -29.73 9.54 8.89
N GLN A 110 -28.76 8.78 9.40
CA GLN A 110 -28.95 7.92 10.56
C GLN A 110 -29.27 8.73 11.84
N PHE A 111 -28.64 9.90 11.98
CA PHE A 111 -28.92 10.80 13.08
C PHE A 111 -30.37 11.31 13.03
N LEU A 112 -30.85 11.75 11.86
CA LEU A 112 -32.22 12.22 11.67
C LEU A 112 -33.25 11.11 11.95
N GLU A 113 -33.01 9.89 11.47
CA GLU A 113 -33.87 8.74 11.76
C GLU A 113 -33.97 8.47 13.26
N ASN A 114 -32.84 8.53 13.98
CA ASN A 114 -32.83 8.36 15.44
C ASN A 114 -33.48 9.52 16.19
N LEU A 115 -33.37 10.73 15.68
CA LEU A 115 -34.01 11.92 16.24
C LEU A 115 -35.55 11.81 16.10
N ASP A 116 -36.04 11.50 14.90
CA ASP A 116 -37.48 11.41 14.59
C ASP A 116 -38.15 10.25 15.34
N SER A 117 -37.43 9.17 15.62
CA SER A 117 -37.91 8.01 16.37
C SER A 117 -37.74 8.10 17.90
N ASP A 118 -37.25 9.25 18.41
CA ASP A 118 -36.86 9.42 19.82
C ASP A 118 -35.86 8.38 20.34
N ASN A 119 -34.95 7.96 19.46
CA ASN A 119 -33.96 6.92 19.72
C ASN A 119 -32.52 7.46 19.80
N LEU A 120 -32.33 8.73 20.19
CA LEU A 120 -31.00 9.31 20.48
C LEU A 120 -30.48 8.80 21.82
N THR A 121 -30.29 7.48 21.92
CA THR A 121 -29.83 6.84 23.14
C THR A 121 -28.43 7.31 23.57
N ILE A 122 -28.13 7.15 24.87
CA ILE A 122 -26.78 7.42 25.38
C ILE A 122 -25.73 6.59 24.63
N HIS A 123 -26.03 5.33 24.30
CA HIS A 123 -25.11 4.46 23.55
C HIS A 123 -24.81 5.03 22.17
N TYR A 124 -25.81 5.52 21.44
CA TYR A 124 -25.60 6.15 20.12
C TYR A 124 -24.73 7.42 20.23
N ARG A 125 -25.01 8.30 21.22
CA ARG A 125 -24.17 9.48 21.47
C ARG A 125 -22.72 9.12 21.84
N GLN A 126 -22.51 8.02 22.59
CA GLN A 126 -21.17 7.51 22.90
C GLN A 126 -20.43 7.05 21.64
N GLN A 127 -21.11 6.40 20.71
CA GLN A 127 -20.52 6.01 19.41
C GLN A 127 -20.12 7.25 18.61
N LEU A 128 -20.97 8.25 18.51
CA LEU A 128 -20.66 9.52 17.84
C LEU A 128 -19.47 10.23 18.50
N ALA A 129 -19.40 10.26 19.83
CA ALA A 129 -18.30 10.87 20.58
C ALA A 129 -16.97 10.14 20.34
N ALA A 130 -16.98 8.81 20.30
CA ALA A 130 -15.80 8.02 19.97
C ALA A 130 -15.31 8.30 18.53
N LYS A 131 -16.24 8.35 17.55
CA LYS A 131 -15.94 8.73 16.16
C LYS A 131 -15.33 10.13 16.08
N ALA A 132 -15.90 11.10 16.82
CA ALA A 132 -15.43 12.48 16.86
C ALA A 132 -14.02 12.63 17.44
N PHE A 133 -13.67 11.88 18.50
CA PHE A 133 -12.29 11.85 19.00
C PHE A 133 -11.33 11.20 18.00
N GLY A 134 -11.74 10.14 17.30
CA GLY A 134 -10.95 9.54 16.21
C GLY A 134 -10.69 10.54 15.07
N HIS A 135 -11.73 11.33 14.70
CA HIS A 135 -11.64 12.36 13.67
C HIS A 135 -10.60 13.46 14.02
N THR A 136 -10.65 14.00 15.25
CA THR A 136 -9.66 15.00 15.70
C THR A 136 -8.25 14.40 15.83
N ALA A 137 -8.11 13.14 16.25
CA ALA A 137 -6.83 12.47 16.34
C ALA A 137 -6.17 12.27 14.95
N SER A 138 -6.96 11.85 13.94
CA SER A 138 -6.48 11.72 12.56
C SER A 138 -6.12 13.09 11.96
N TYR A 139 -6.90 14.14 12.27
CA TYR A 139 -6.64 15.50 11.84
C TYR A 139 -5.29 16.01 12.40
N ASP A 140 -5.08 15.91 13.70
CA ASP A 140 -3.84 16.31 14.36
C ASP A 140 -2.64 15.49 13.90
N ALA A 141 -2.81 14.19 13.66
CA ALA A 141 -1.76 13.33 13.13
C ALA A 141 -1.28 13.79 11.74
N SER A 142 -2.21 14.20 10.87
CA SER A 142 -1.89 14.71 9.53
C SER A 142 -1.15 16.04 9.58
N ILE A 143 -1.54 16.93 10.49
CA ILE A 143 -0.84 18.20 10.75
C ILE A 143 0.57 17.92 11.27
N ASN A 144 0.71 17.03 12.27
CA ASN A 144 2.01 16.68 12.84
C ASN A 144 2.94 16.13 11.76
N GLN A 145 2.47 15.21 10.91
CA GLN A 145 3.27 14.62 9.84
C GLN A 145 3.77 15.69 8.86
N TYR A 146 2.87 16.56 8.39
CA TYR A 146 3.20 17.62 7.45
C TYR A 146 4.20 18.62 8.03
N LEU A 147 3.94 19.12 9.25
CA LEU A 147 4.81 20.10 9.90
C LEU A 147 6.17 19.52 10.29
N SER A 148 6.22 18.27 10.73
CA SER A 148 7.48 17.59 11.04
C SER A 148 8.35 17.45 9.79
N GLN A 149 7.79 17.09 8.64
CA GLN A 149 8.50 17.06 7.37
C GLN A 149 8.94 18.45 6.90
N SER A 150 8.10 19.48 7.13
CA SER A 150 8.38 20.85 6.70
C SER A 150 9.42 21.57 7.58
N PHE A 151 9.46 21.26 8.87
CA PHE A 151 10.32 21.97 9.85
C PHE A 151 11.61 21.23 10.19
N SER A 152 11.67 19.90 10.00
CA SER A 152 12.87 19.11 10.19
C SER A 152 13.18 18.27 8.96
N ASN A 153 14.46 18.00 8.71
CA ASN A 153 14.90 17.07 7.67
C ASN A 153 14.95 15.61 8.17
N GLU A 154 14.31 15.34 9.31
CA GLU A 154 14.34 14.02 9.94
C GLU A 154 13.27 13.10 9.31
N THR A 155 13.69 11.91 8.90
CA THR A 155 12.79 10.88 8.37
C THR A 155 11.91 10.28 9.47
N PHE A 156 12.43 10.18 10.68
CA PHE A 156 11.74 9.61 11.84
C PHE A 156 11.65 10.64 12.96
N THR A 157 10.44 10.85 13.47
CA THR A 157 10.13 11.78 14.55
C THR A 157 10.10 11.06 15.89
N ASP A 158 10.17 11.80 17.01
CA ASP A 158 10.10 11.25 18.38
C ASP A 158 8.78 10.49 18.64
N GLN A 159 7.70 10.88 17.99
CA GLN A 159 6.40 10.22 18.06
C GLN A 159 5.95 9.81 16.65
N PHE A 160 5.54 8.57 16.53
CA PHE A 160 5.06 8.02 15.27
C PHE A 160 3.54 7.88 15.29
N PHE A 161 2.87 8.50 14.31
CA PHE A 161 1.42 8.42 14.12
C PHE A 161 1.13 7.71 12.79
N TYR A 162 0.25 6.74 12.86
CA TYR A 162 -0.30 6.07 11.68
C TYR A 162 -1.81 6.02 11.82
N THR A 163 -2.51 6.55 10.85
CA THR A 163 -3.97 6.60 10.80
C THR A 163 -4.47 5.96 9.52
N GLY A 164 -5.64 5.33 9.61
CA GLY A 164 -6.26 4.68 8.46
C GLY A 164 -7.77 4.61 8.59
N GLU A 165 -8.45 4.74 7.45
CA GLU A 165 -9.89 4.63 7.32
C GLU A 165 -10.29 3.18 7.05
N LEU A 166 -11.28 2.65 7.80
CA LEU A 166 -11.76 1.29 7.61
C LEU A 166 -12.45 1.13 6.24
N ILE A 167 -11.88 0.29 5.37
CA ILE A 167 -12.51 -0.11 4.11
C ILE A 167 -13.51 -1.24 4.36
N SER A 168 -13.07 -2.30 5.04
CA SER A 168 -13.91 -3.47 5.30
C SER A 168 -13.40 -4.32 6.46
N ASN A 169 -14.33 -4.93 7.18
CA ASN A 169 -14.03 -6.07 8.03
C ASN A 169 -13.85 -7.30 7.14
N LEU A 170 -12.79 -8.06 7.40
CA LEU A 170 -12.49 -9.27 6.64
C LEU A 170 -13.07 -10.50 7.35
N ARG A 171 -13.41 -11.51 6.56
CA ARG A 171 -14.01 -12.74 7.12
C ARG A 171 -13.13 -13.39 8.20
N TYR A 172 -11.81 -13.33 8.04
CA TYR A 172 -10.78 -13.78 8.99
C TYR A 172 -9.42 -13.23 8.52
N GLY A 173 -8.40 -13.36 9.35
CA GLY A 173 -7.03 -12.95 9.03
C GLY A 173 -6.31 -13.92 8.10
N GLU A 174 -4.98 -14.04 8.27
CA GLU A 174 -4.19 -15.02 7.53
C GLU A 174 -4.69 -16.45 7.81
N ASN A 175 -5.15 -16.69 9.04
CA ASN A 175 -5.73 -17.95 9.47
C ASN A 175 -7.18 -17.78 9.97
N PRO A 176 -8.02 -18.83 9.88
CA PRO A 176 -9.45 -18.75 10.17
C PRO A 176 -9.82 -18.35 11.61
N HIS A 177 -8.90 -18.50 12.57
CA HIS A 177 -9.13 -18.14 13.97
C HIS A 177 -8.74 -16.68 14.30
N GLN A 178 -8.24 -15.92 13.33
CA GLN A 178 -7.82 -14.53 13.48
C GLN A 178 -8.89 -13.59 12.95
N GLU A 179 -9.20 -12.55 13.70
CA GLU A 179 -9.99 -11.43 13.20
C GLU A 179 -9.11 -10.48 12.41
N ALA A 180 -9.67 -9.86 11.36
CA ALA A 180 -8.94 -8.92 10.52
C ALA A 180 -9.84 -7.85 9.90
N ALA A 181 -9.22 -6.73 9.55
CA ALA A 181 -9.85 -5.64 8.83
C ALA A 181 -8.85 -5.05 7.82
N PHE A 182 -9.38 -4.42 6.79
CA PHE A 182 -8.60 -3.69 5.80
C PHE A 182 -8.84 -2.20 5.95
N TYR A 183 -7.76 -1.45 6.13
CA TYR A 183 -7.78 0.00 6.27
C TYR A 183 -7.08 0.65 5.07
N LYS A 184 -7.64 1.74 4.58
CA LYS A 184 -6.96 2.65 3.67
C LYS A 184 -6.03 3.54 4.49
N ASP A 185 -4.79 3.66 4.06
CA ASP A 185 -3.84 4.61 4.62
C ASP A 185 -4.28 6.04 4.31
N ASP A 186 -4.28 6.89 5.33
CA ASP A 186 -4.67 8.29 5.21
C ASP A 186 -3.72 9.12 4.33
N SER A 187 -2.49 8.65 4.11
CA SER A 187 -1.51 9.26 3.20
C SER A 187 -1.82 8.99 1.72
N VAL A 188 -2.67 8.00 1.42
CA VAL A 188 -3.00 7.62 0.05
C VAL A 188 -4.07 8.56 -0.53
N LEU A 189 -3.62 9.58 -1.24
CA LEU A 189 -4.49 10.57 -1.90
C LEU A 189 -4.80 10.23 -3.39
N ASN A 190 -4.15 9.20 -3.96
CA ASN A 190 -4.22 8.88 -5.39
C ASN A 190 -4.97 7.57 -5.67
N ASN A 191 -5.72 7.53 -6.76
CA ASN A 191 -6.52 6.38 -7.24
C ASN A 191 -5.70 5.15 -7.71
N LYS A 192 -4.45 5.01 -7.26
CA LYS A 192 -3.45 4.08 -7.85
C LYS A 192 -2.98 3.00 -6.90
N SER A 193 -3.58 2.90 -5.71
CA SER A 193 -3.27 1.88 -4.71
C SER A 193 -4.26 0.74 -4.75
N LEU A 194 -3.87 -0.42 -4.23
CA LEU A 194 -4.78 -1.55 -4.06
C LEU A 194 -5.99 -1.19 -3.18
N ALA A 195 -5.80 -0.31 -2.19
CA ALA A 195 -6.85 0.16 -1.29
C ALA A 195 -7.95 0.97 -2.02
N LEU A 196 -7.63 1.54 -3.17
CA LEU A 196 -8.56 2.33 -4.00
C LEU A 196 -8.99 1.57 -5.27
N ALA A 197 -8.51 0.33 -5.45
CA ALA A 197 -8.86 -0.48 -6.60
C ALA A 197 -10.36 -0.82 -6.59
N LYS A 198 -11.01 -0.67 -7.75
CA LYS A 198 -12.41 -1.02 -7.90
C LYS A 198 -12.57 -2.50 -8.17
N GLN A 199 -13.22 -3.22 -7.26
CA GLN A 199 -13.63 -4.59 -7.51
C GLN A 199 -14.89 -4.61 -8.41
N LEU A 200 -14.76 -5.21 -9.60
CA LEU A 200 -15.85 -5.27 -10.58
C LEU A 200 -16.74 -6.51 -10.41
N GLN A 201 -16.16 -7.61 -9.95
CA GLN A 201 -16.87 -8.86 -9.69
C GLN A 201 -16.13 -9.74 -8.68
N GLY A 202 -16.77 -10.83 -8.29
CA GLY A 202 -16.24 -11.86 -7.41
C GLY A 202 -16.70 -11.72 -5.98
N LYS A 203 -16.28 -12.69 -5.15
CA LYS A 203 -16.51 -12.67 -3.71
C LYS A 203 -15.68 -11.55 -3.06
N GLU A 204 -16.02 -11.20 -1.84
CA GLU A 204 -15.18 -10.30 -1.01
C GLU A 204 -13.72 -10.78 -0.98
N LEU A 205 -12.81 -9.82 -0.93
CA LEU A 205 -11.39 -10.12 -0.80
C LEU A 205 -11.10 -10.69 0.59
N SER A 206 -10.30 -11.74 0.65
CA SER A 206 -9.74 -12.22 1.92
C SER A 206 -8.45 -11.48 2.25
N TYR A 207 -8.00 -11.60 3.50
CA TYR A 207 -6.69 -11.10 3.94
C TYR A 207 -5.56 -11.54 3.00
N ASN A 208 -5.52 -12.84 2.68
CA ASN A 208 -4.50 -13.39 1.78
C ASN A 208 -4.64 -12.88 0.33
N ASN A 209 -5.88 -12.67 -0.16
CA ASN A 209 -6.06 -12.06 -1.48
C ASN A 209 -5.50 -10.64 -1.53
N ILE A 210 -5.70 -9.84 -0.49
CA ILE A 210 -5.18 -8.47 -0.41
C ILE A 210 -3.65 -8.50 -0.35
N ALA A 211 -3.05 -9.31 0.51
CA ALA A 211 -1.60 -9.41 0.66
C ALA A 211 -0.91 -9.88 -0.64
N ASP A 212 -1.44 -10.94 -1.26
CA ASP A 212 -0.91 -11.47 -2.53
C ASP A 212 -1.12 -10.48 -3.69
N SER A 213 -2.26 -9.77 -3.69
CA SER A 213 -2.56 -8.72 -4.69
C SER A 213 -1.60 -7.54 -4.59
N ALA A 214 -1.26 -7.11 -3.38
CA ALA A 214 -0.27 -6.05 -3.16
C ALA A 214 1.10 -6.49 -3.72
N ALA A 215 1.57 -7.70 -3.39
CA ALA A 215 2.82 -8.21 -3.90
C ALA A 215 2.86 -8.31 -5.44
N ALA A 216 1.74 -8.73 -6.06
CA ALA A 216 1.64 -8.84 -7.51
C ALA A 216 1.65 -7.46 -8.20
N LEU A 217 0.91 -6.51 -7.64
CA LEU A 217 0.79 -5.14 -8.15
C LEU A 217 2.13 -4.39 -8.03
N ASP A 218 2.78 -4.47 -6.88
CA ASP A 218 4.08 -3.83 -6.64
C ASP A 218 5.15 -4.35 -7.61
N CYS A 219 5.14 -5.67 -7.87
CA CYS A 219 6.09 -6.29 -8.80
C CYS A 219 5.81 -5.89 -10.24
N VAL A 220 4.55 -5.94 -10.71
CA VAL A 220 4.23 -5.62 -12.10
C VAL A 220 4.49 -4.15 -12.43
N ASN A 221 4.37 -3.26 -11.46
CA ASN A 221 4.64 -1.82 -11.59
C ASN A 221 6.12 -1.48 -11.77
N GLN A 222 7.04 -2.44 -11.61
CA GLN A 222 8.47 -2.24 -11.90
C GLN A 222 8.77 -2.23 -13.41
N PHE A 223 7.82 -2.60 -14.25
CA PHE A 223 8.02 -2.77 -15.68
C PHE A 223 7.26 -1.73 -16.49
N ILE A 224 7.97 -1.07 -17.42
CA ILE A 224 7.38 -0.13 -18.38
C ILE A 224 6.77 -0.88 -19.57
N GLU A 225 7.43 -1.95 -20.02
CA GLU A 225 6.93 -2.80 -21.09
C GLU A 225 5.70 -3.61 -20.65
N PRO A 226 4.89 -4.16 -21.58
CA PRO A 226 3.80 -5.03 -21.22
C PRO A 226 4.30 -6.22 -20.40
N ALA A 227 3.84 -6.33 -19.15
CA ALA A 227 4.30 -7.27 -18.15
C ALA A 227 3.14 -8.03 -17.50
N CYS A 228 3.38 -9.29 -17.15
CA CYS A 228 2.51 -10.12 -16.34
C CYS A 228 3.30 -10.70 -15.17
N VAL A 229 2.70 -10.61 -13.98
CA VAL A 229 3.20 -11.21 -12.74
C VAL A 229 2.15 -12.14 -12.18
N ILE A 230 2.54 -13.37 -11.86
CA ILE A 230 1.72 -14.36 -11.17
C ILE A 230 2.31 -14.58 -9.78
N VAL A 231 1.49 -14.37 -8.75
CA VAL A 231 1.89 -14.48 -7.34
C VAL A 231 1.17 -15.62 -6.66
N LYS A 232 1.88 -16.34 -5.83
CA LYS A 232 1.35 -17.32 -4.89
C LYS A 232 2.06 -17.17 -3.55
N HIS A 233 1.28 -16.99 -2.47
CA HIS A 233 1.82 -16.80 -1.10
C HIS A 233 2.86 -15.68 -1.02
N ALA A 234 2.47 -14.51 -1.54
CA ALA A 234 3.27 -13.29 -1.60
C ALA A 234 4.63 -13.43 -2.33
N ASN A 235 4.83 -14.48 -3.14
CA ASN A 235 6.00 -14.65 -3.98
C ASN A 235 5.63 -14.69 -5.46
N PRO A 236 6.34 -13.99 -6.33
CA PRO A 236 6.25 -14.22 -7.76
C PRO A 236 6.65 -15.67 -8.09
N CYS A 237 5.73 -16.42 -8.70
CA CYS A 237 6.02 -17.75 -9.23
C CYS A 237 6.22 -17.75 -10.75
N GLY A 238 5.80 -16.68 -11.43
CA GLY A 238 6.05 -16.45 -12.83
C GLY A 238 5.95 -14.97 -13.18
N VAL A 239 6.99 -14.46 -13.88
CA VAL A 239 7.04 -13.07 -14.35
C VAL A 239 7.58 -13.06 -15.78
N ALA A 240 6.95 -12.30 -16.64
CA ALA A 240 7.48 -12.07 -17.99
C ALA A 240 7.10 -10.70 -18.53
N VAL A 241 7.96 -10.19 -19.39
CA VAL A 241 7.74 -9.02 -20.22
C VAL A 241 7.78 -9.45 -21.68
N ASN A 242 6.87 -8.87 -22.51
CA ASN A 242 6.88 -9.10 -23.94
C ASN A 242 6.30 -7.88 -24.69
N ASN A 243 6.21 -7.97 -26.01
CA ASN A 243 5.64 -6.91 -26.86
C ASN A 243 4.13 -6.71 -26.66
N ASN A 244 3.43 -7.75 -26.22
CA ASN A 244 2.00 -7.69 -25.89
C ASN A 244 1.72 -8.48 -24.60
N ILE A 245 0.56 -8.19 -24.01
CA ILE A 245 0.22 -8.71 -22.69
C ILE A 245 -0.19 -10.19 -22.73
N LEU A 246 -0.74 -10.69 -23.84
CA LEU A 246 -1.09 -12.10 -23.99
C LEU A 246 0.17 -12.97 -23.93
N GLU A 247 1.20 -12.62 -24.71
CA GLU A 247 2.48 -13.33 -24.67
C GLU A 247 3.17 -13.21 -23.31
N ALA A 248 3.13 -12.01 -22.68
CA ALA A 248 3.67 -11.83 -21.33
C ALA A 248 2.98 -12.78 -20.33
N TYR A 249 1.64 -12.89 -20.36
CA TYR A 249 0.90 -13.84 -19.53
C TYR A 249 1.29 -15.28 -19.81
N GLN A 250 1.30 -15.70 -21.10
CA GLN A 250 1.60 -17.08 -21.48
C GLN A 250 2.99 -17.52 -21.00
N ARG A 251 3.97 -16.62 -21.13
CA ARG A 251 5.34 -16.86 -20.70
C ARG A 251 5.45 -16.87 -19.17
N ALA A 252 4.84 -15.91 -18.47
CA ALA A 252 4.81 -15.91 -17.01
C ALA A 252 4.18 -17.19 -16.46
N PHE A 253 3.06 -17.65 -17.05
CA PHE A 253 2.41 -18.88 -16.66
C PHE A 253 3.30 -20.12 -16.87
N SER A 254 4.08 -20.18 -17.95
CA SER A 254 4.96 -21.32 -18.23
C SER A 254 6.14 -21.46 -17.27
N THR A 255 6.43 -20.48 -16.43
CA THR A 255 7.49 -20.56 -15.41
C THR A 255 7.19 -21.64 -14.36
N ASP A 256 5.98 -21.66 -13.82
CA ASP A 256 5.53 -22.59 -12.77
C ASP A 256 4.01 -22.73 -12.79
N PRO A 257 3.42 -23.45 -13.77
CA PRO A 257 1.99 -23.66 -13.89
C PRO A 257 1.36 -24.30 -12.64
N THR A 258 2.14 -25.15 -11.97
CA THR A 258 1.70 -25.83 -10.74
C THR A 258 1.47 -24.82 -9.61
N SER A 259 2.40 -23.91 -9.35
CA SER A 259 2.24 -22.87 -8.32
C SER A 259 1.25 -21.79 -8.75
N ALA A 260 1.08 -21.54 -10.06
CA ALA A 260 0.13 -20.56 -10.59
C ALA A 260 -1.34 -20.92 -10.32
N PHE A 261 -1.64 -22.19 -10.06
CA PHE A 261 -3.00 -22.64 -9.74
C PHE A 261 -3.55 -21.96 -8.47
N GLY A 262 -4.66 -21.23 -8.62
CA GLY A 262 -5.25 -20.43 -7.53
C GLY A 262 -4.39 -19.23 -7.13
N GLY A 263 -3.51 -18.76 -8.00
CA GLY A 263 -2.68 -17.58 -7.79
C GLY A 263 -3.42 -16.28 -8.13
N ILE A 264 -2.69 -15.19 -7.94
CA ILE A 264 -3.08 -13.82 -8.30
C ILE A 264 -2.33 -13.42 -9.55
N ILE A 265 -3.03 -12.84 -10.52
CA ILE A 265 -2.44 -12.35 -11.77
C ILE A 265 -2.54 -10.83 -11.81
N ALA A 266 -1.42 -10.15 -11.95
CA ALA A 266 -1.36 -8.72 -12.19
C ALA A 266 -0.75 -8.43 -13.58
N VAL A 267 -1.40 -7.52 -14.31
CA VAL A 267 -0.92 -7.02 -15.60
C VAL A 267 -0.86 -5.49 -15.58
N ASN A 268 0.10 -4.90 -16.30
CA ASN A 268 0.27 -3.45 -16.38
C ASN A 268 -0.29 -2.81 -17.66
N ARG A 269 -1.17 -3.54 -18.36
CA ARG A 269 -1.92 -3.08 -19.55
C ARG A 269 -3.38 -3.48 -19.41
N PRO A 270 -4.29 -2.86 -20.16
CA PRO A 270 -5.69 -3.24 -20.16
C PRO A 270 -5.88 -4.74 -20.39
N LEU A 271 -6.75 -5.35 -19.58
CA LEU A 271 -7.17 -6.75 -19.77
C LEU A 271 -8.13 -6.82 -20.93
N ASP A 272 -7.70 -7.40 -22.05
CA ASP A 272 -8.52 -7.63 -23.24
C ASP A 272 -9.11 -9.05 -23.27
N ASP A 273 -9.92 -9.32 -24.28
CA ASP A 273 -10.61 -10.59 -24.46
C ASP A 273 -9.65 -11.76 -24.71
N SER A 274 -8.55 -11.52 -25.39
CA SER A 274 -7.53 -12.54 -25.68
C SER A 274 -6.83 -13.04 -24.41
N VAL A 275 -6.42 -12.10 -23.55
CA VAL A 275 -5.78 -12.41 -22.26
C VAL A 275 -6.77 -13.03 -21.29
N ALA A 276 -8.00 -12.48 -21.20
CA ALA A 276 -9.05 -13.02 -20.34
C ALA A 276 -9.39 -14.47 -20.72
N THR A 277 -9.51 -14.77 -22.01
CA THR A 277 -9.74 -16.13 -22.51
C THR A 277 -8.59 -17.05 -22.13
N ALA A 278 -7.34 -16.64 -22.41
CA ALA A 278 -6.17 -17.45 -22.13
C ALA A 278 -6.02 -17.79 -20.63
N ILE A 279 -6.32 -16.82 -19.76
CA ILE A 279 -6.29 -17.04 -18.30
C ILE A 279 -7.33 -18.10 -17.90
N LEU A 280 -8.59 -17.95 -18.34
CA LEU A 280 -9.67 -18.84 -17.93
C LEU A 280 -9.55 -20.27 -18.49
N GLU A 281 -8.88 -20.44 -19.62
CA GLU A 281 -8.62 -21.75 -20.24
C GLU A 281 -7.45 -22.49 -19.59
N LYS A 282 -6.41 -21.73 -19.13
CA LYS A 282 -5.16 -22.35 -18.66
C LYS A 282 -5.14 -22.65 -17.18
N GLN A 283 -5.75 -21.80 -16.33
CA GLN A 283 -5.64 -21.98 -14.88
C GLN A 283 -6.89 -21.57 -14.11
N PHE A 284 -7.02 -22.12 -12.90
CA PHE A 284 -7.87 -21.54 -11.87
C PHE A 284 -7.13 -20.32 -11.29
N VAL A 285 -7.81 -19.15 -11.26
CA VAL A 285 -7.30 -17.90 -10.75
C VAL A 285 -8.24 -17.35 -9.68
N GLU A 286 -7.70 -16.79 -8.60
CA GLU A 286 -8.52 -16.18 -7.55
C GLU A 286 -8.75 -14.68 -7.77
N VAL A 287 -7.71 -13.95 -8.20
CA VAL A 287 -7.78 -12.51 -8.46
C VAL A 287 -7.05 -12.16 -9.74
N ILE A 288 -7.65 -11.30 -10.55
CA ILE A 288 -7.02 -10.66 -11.71
C ILE A 288 -6.98 -9.16 -11.45
N ILE A 289 -5.81 -8.55 -11.64
CA ILE A 289 -5.56 -7.12 -11.42
C ILE A 289 -5.08 -6.52 -12.73
N ALA A 290 -5.73 -5.45 -13.15
CA ALA A 290 -5.36 -4.70 -14.36
C ALA A 290 -5.65 -3.20 -14.19
N PRO A 291 -4.98 -2.30 -14.93
CA PRO A 291 -5.34 -0.88 -14.94
C PRO A 291 -6.74 -0.63 -15.49
N GLU A 292 -7.12 -1.40 -16.51
CA GLU A 292 -8.42 -1.32 -17.19
C GLU A 292 -8.88 -2.70 -17.67
N ILE A 293 -10.14 -2.82 -18.04
CA ILE A 293 -10.71 -4.03 -18.66
C ILE A 293 -11.65 -3.66 -19.81
N THR A 294 -11.53 -4.34 -20.94
CA THR A 294 -12.44 -4.16 -22.09
C THR A 294 -13.81 -4.75 -21.82
N GLU A 295 -14.86 -4.24 -22.48
CA GLU A 295 -16.23 -4.80 -22.37
C GLU A 295 -16.31 -6.25 -22.86
N ALA A 296 -15.48 -6.63 -23.84
CA ALA A 296 -15.38 -8.02 -24.30
C ALA A 296 -14.77 -8.92 -23.19
N ALA A 297 -13.68 -8.50 -22.55
CA ALA A 297 -13.07 -9.23 -21.46
C ALA A 297 -14.00 -9.35 -20.24
N LYS A 298 -14.77 -8.32 -19.89
CA LYS A 298 -15.80 -8.38 -18.82
C LYS A 298 -16.80 -9.52 -19.07
N LYS A 299 -17.28 -9.66 -20.31
CA LYS A 299 -18.20 -10.76 -20.67
C LYS A 299 -17.56 -12.14 -20.57
N ILE A 300 -16.24 -12.23 -20.76
CA ILE A 300 -15.51 -13.49 -20.64
C ILE A 300 -15.32 -13.85 -19.17
N VAL A 301 -14.80 -12.93 -18.36
CA VAL A 301 -14.54 -13.20 -16.93
C VAL A 301 -15.83 -13.41 -16.14
N SER A 302 -16.96 -12.81 -16.55
CA SER A 302 -18.27 -12.99 -15.89
C SER A 302 -18.79 -14.44 -15.96
N LYS A 303 -18.27 -15.28 -16.85
CA LYS A 303 -18.58 -16.73 -16.88
C LYS A 303 -18.07 -17.48 -15.65
N LYS A 304 -17.17 -16.87 -14.87
CA LYS A 304 -16.58 -17.41 -13.65
C LYS A 304 -16.80 -16.43 -12.47
N GLU A 305 -18.00 -16.37 -11.99
CA GLU A 305 -18.50 -15.38 -11.00
C GLU A 305 -17.65 -15.24 -9.74
N ASN A 306 -16.92 -16.30 -9.35
CA ASN A 306 -16.10 -16.31 -8.13
C ASN A 306 -14.74 -15.62 -8.30
N ILE A 307 -14.27 -15.38 -9.54
CA ILE A 307 -13.01 -14.68 -9.79
C ILE A 307 -13.17 -13.21 -9.41
N ARG A 308 -12.26 -12.70 -8.63
CA ARG A 308 -12.21 -11.27 -8.28
C ARG A 308 -11.46 -10.52 -9.37
N VAL A 309 -12.06 -9.45 -9.85
CA VAL A 309 -11.44 -8.58 -10.87
C VAL A 309 -11.26 -7.19 -10.27
N LEU A 310 -10.02 -6.76 -10.13
CA LEU A 310 -9.64 -5.48 -9.54
C LEU A 310 -9.12 -4.55 -10.64
N ILE A 311 -9.65 -3.33 -10.67
CA ILE A 311 -9.22 -2.27 -11.60
C ILE A 311 -8.58 -1.15 -10.79
N THR A 312 -7.31 -0.89 -11.07
CA THR A 312 -6.47 0.08 -10.33
C THR A 312 -6.39 1.45 -10.98
N GLY A 313 -6.91 1.60 -12.21
CA GLY A 313 -6.69 2.81 -12.99
C GLY A 313 -5.26 2.89 -13.57
N ASP A 314 -4.93 4.02 -14.18
CA ASP A 314 -3.62 4.23 -14.81
C ASP A 314 -2.50 4.28 -13.74
N GLN A 315 -1.47 3.47 -13.93
CA GLN A 315 -0.41 3.19 -12.94
C GLN A 315 0.78 4.16 -12.99
N ASN A 316 0.67 5.32 -13.63
CA ASN A 316 1.74 6.33 -13.63
C ASN A 316 1.98 6.91 -12.21
N THR A 317 2.65 6.15 -11.36
CA THR A 317 2.95 6.53 -9.98
C THR A 317 4.31 7.18 -9.85
N THR A 318 4.36 8.36 -9.23
CA THR A 318 5.56 8.80 -8.51
C THR A 318 5.69 7.96 -7.23
N PRO A 319 6.87 7.40 -6.92
CA PRO A 319 7.08 6.71 -5.66
C PRO A 319 6.76 7.66 -4.49
N ASN A 320 5.79 7.27 -3.65
CA ASN A 320 5.57 7.97 -2.38
C ASN A 320 6.70 7.62 -1.40
N GLN A 321 7.01 8.54 -0.49
CA GLN A 321 7.85 8.26 0.68
C GLN A 321 7.00 7.53 1.74
N ASP A 322 6.57 6.31 1.41
CA ASP A 322 5.76 5.50 2.31
C ASP A 322 6.65 4.73 3.29
N PHE A 323 6.04 4.28 4.38
CA PHE A 323 6.71 3.45 5.37
C PHE A 323 6.18 2.01 5.34
N GLU A 324 7.06 1.08 5.58
CA GLU A 324 6.73 -0.30 5.89
C GLU A 324 6.81 -0.56 7.40
N PHE A 325 5.88 -1.37 7.90
CA PHE A 325 5.75 -1.65 9.32
C PHE A 325 5.88 -3.14 9.61
N LYS A 326 6.64 -3.46 10.66
CA LYS A 326 6.70 -4.83 11.16
C LYS A 326 6.47 -4.84 12.66
N LYS A 327 5.36 -5.45 13.09
CA LYS A 327 5.06 -5.64 14.50
C LYS A 327 6.07 -6.60 15.13
N VAL A 328 6.68 -6.17 16.23
CA VAL A 328 7.55 -7.01 17.07
C VAL A 328 7.03 -7.00 18.50
N SER A 329 7.50 -7.95 19.33
CA SER A 329 7.08 -7.99 20.74
C SER A 329 7.41 -6.67 21.45
N GLY A 330 6.39 -5.97 21.94
CA GLY A 330 6.56 -4.70 22.66
C GLY A 330 6.89 -3.47 21.79
N GLY A 331 6.97 -3.59 20.45
CA GLY A 331 7.36 -2.48 19.61
C GLY A 331 6.86 -2.58 18.16
N LEU A 332 7.26 -1.59 17.37
CA LEU A 332 7.03 -1.48 15.95
C LEU A 332 8.35 -1.12 15.26
N LEU A 333 8.76 -1.91 14.28
CA LEU A 333 9.81 -1.53 13.36
C LEU A 333 9.17 -0.73 12.22
N VAL A 334 9.76 0.41 11.92
CA VAL A 334 9.35 1.29 10.82
C VAL A 334 10.55 1.51 9.92
N GLN A 335 10.38 1.35 8.62
CA GLN A 335 11.40 1.65 7.61
C GLN A 335 10.76 2.33 6.42
N THR A 336 11.54 3.04 5.63
CA THR A 336 11.07 3.53 4.32
C THR A 336 10.88 2.36 3.36
N VAL A 337 9.87 2.45 2.50
CA VAL A 337 9.66 1.47 1.42
C VAL A 337 10.91 1.37 0.55
N ASP A 338 11.27 0.17 0.16
CA ASP A 338 12.38 -0.06 -0.76
C ASP A 338 12.04 0.43 -2.18
N ASN A 339 12.33 1.69 -2.45
CA ASN A 339 12.18 2.33 -3.76
C ASN A 339 13.46 2.28 -4.60
N GLY A 340 14.49 1.55 -4.13
CA GLY A 340 15.77 1.42 -4.84
C GLY A 340 15.60 0.85 -6.25
N MET A 341 16.08 1.58 -7.23
CA MET A 341 16.10 1.18 -8.65
C MET A 341 17.51 1.33 -9.18
N ILE A 342 17.93 0.41 -10.03
CA ILE A 342 19.21 0.47 -10.74
C ILE A 342 18.99 0.40 -12.25
N ASN A 343 19.89 1.05 -12.97
CA ASN A 343 19.99 1.02 -14.41
C ASN A 343 21.31 0.39 -14.82
N GLU A 344 21.51 0.15 -16.10
CA GLU A 344 22.75 -0.44 -16.64
C GLU A 344 23.99 0.36 -16.25
N SER A 345 23.89 1.70 -16.24
CA SER A 345 24.99 2.60 -15.84
C SER A 345 25.45 2.47 -14.39
N ASP A 346 24.61 1.91 -13.52
CA ASP A 346 24.89 1.74 -12.09
C ASP A 346 25.61 0.42 -11.81
N LEU A 347 25.65 -0.47 -12.81
CA LEU A 347 26.23 -1.80 -12.68
C LEU A 347 27.75 -1.79 -12.90
N LYS A 348 28.45 -2.56 -12.08
CA LYS A 348 29.89 -2.80 -12.23
C LYS A 348 30.16 -4.22 -12.69
N VAL A 349 30.71 -4.40 -13.90
CA VAL A 349 31.24 -5.70 -14.33
C VAL A 349 32.50 -6.00 -13.51
N VAL A 350 32.55 -7.16 -12.84
CA VAL A 350 33.61 -7.54 -11.91
C VAL A 350 34.42 -8.74 -12.36
N THR A 351 33.96 -9.46 -13.39
CA THR A 351 34.61 -10.62 -13.98
C THR A 351 35.35 -10.26 -15.26
N GLU A 352 36.24 -11.17 -15.71
CA GLU A 352 36.94 -11.04 -17.00
C GLU A 352 35.95 -11.06 -18.17
N LYS A 353 34.95 -11.92 -18.11
CA LYS A 353 33.88 -11.99 -19.11
C LYS A 353 32.83 -10.91 -18.84
N THR A 354 32.51 -10.15 -19.90
CA THR A 354 31.48 -9.11 -19.89
C THR A 354 30.17 -9.71 -20.42
N PRO A 355 29.01 -9.42 -19.81
CA PRO A 355 27.71 -9.83 -20.34
C PRO A 355 27.46 -9.18 -21.73
N THR A 356 26.80 -9.91 -22.65
CA THR A 356 26.24 -9.29 -23.86
C THR A 356 25.08 -8.38 -23.51
N LYS A 357 24.60 -7.58 -24.47
CA LYS A 357 23.45 -6.70 -24.26
C LYS A 357 22.20 -7.46 -23.85
N GLU A 358 21.94 -8.58 -24.49
CA GLU A 358 20.79 -9.46 -24.18
C GLU A 358 20.89 -10.02 -22.76
N LEU A 359 22.07 -10.49 -22.36
CA LEU A 359 22.28 -10.95 -20.99
C LEU A 359 22.15 -9.81 -19.97
N MET A 360 22.56 -8.60 -20.31
CA MET A 360 22.43 -7.43 -19.44
C MET A 360 20.95 -7.06 -19.24
N ASP A 361 20.15 -7.09 -20.29
CA ASP A 361 18.70 -6.87 -20.21
C ASP A 361 18.02 -7.92 -19.33
N ASP A 362 18.41 -9.19 -19.46
CA ASP A 362 17.92 -10.28 -18.62
C ASP A 362 18.37 -10.15 -17.16
N LEU A 363 19.61 -9.73 -16.89
CA LEU A 363 20.11 -9.46 -15.54
C LEU A 363 19.30 -8.36 -14.85
N LEU A 364 19.04 -7.25 -15.53
CA LEU A 364 18.22 -6.15 -15.00
C LEU A 364 16.76 -6.57 -14.77
N PHE A 365 16.20 -7.39 -15.67
CA PHE A 365 14.87 -7.97 -15.49
C PHE A 365 14.84 -8.87 -14.24
N ALA A 366 15.77 -9.82 -14.14
CA ALA A 366 15.84 -10.76 -13.02
C ALA A 366 16.07 -10.03 -11.68
N TRP A 367 16.86 -8.95 -11.69
CA TRP A 367 17.07 -8.09 -10.53
C TRP A 367 15.79 -7.45 -10.02
N ARG A 368 14.99 -6.87 -10.92
CA ARG A 368 13.68 -6.29 -10.58
C ARG A 368 12.73 -7.32 -9.98
N VAL A 369 12.74 -8.56 -10.51
CA VAL A 369 11.92 -9.65 -9.95
C VAL A 369 12.42 -10.08 -8.58
N SER A 370 13.74 -10.24 -8.40
CA SER A 370 14.31 -10.74 -7.14
C SER A 370 14.01 -9.84 -5.94
N LYS A 371 13.81 -8.53 -6.15
CA LYS A 371 13.35 -7.58 -5.15
C LYS A 371 12.01 -7.97 -4.49
N PHE A 372 11.14 -8.70 -5.22
CA PHE A 372 9.80 -9.11 -4.74
C PHE A 372 9.74 -10.57 -4.29
N VAL A 373 10.85 -11.29 -4.34
CA VAL A 373 10.97 -12.68 -3.88
C VAL A 373 11.48 -12.70 -2.44
N LYS A 374 10.87 -13.50 -1.58
CA LYS A 374 11.30 -13.62 -0.18
C LYS A 374 12.71 -14.18 -0.08
N SER A 375 13.53 -13.53 0.75
CA SER A 375 14.93 -13.88 1.01
C SER A 375 15.09 -15.26 1.66
N ASN A 376 16.15 -16.00 1.37
CA ASN A 376 17.14 -15.72 0.33
C ASN A 376 16.52 -15.99 -1.04
N ALA A 377 16.57 -15.00 -1.94
CA ALA A 377 15.97 -15.08 -3.25
C ALA A 377 16.99 -15.41 -4.35
N ILE A 378 16.67 -16.39 -5.19
CA ILE A 378 17.38 -16.68 -6.44
C ILE A 378 16.35 -16.73 -7.57
N VAL A 379 16.61 -15.99 -8.64
CA VAL A 379 15.78 -15.96 -9.84
C VAL A 379 16.62 -16.29 -11.06
N PHE A 380 16.27 -17.37 -11.76
CA PHE A 380 16.78 -17.63 -13.11
C PHE A 380 15.91 -16.92 -14.13
N CYS A 381 16.52 -16.27 -15.10
CA CYS A 381 15.83 -15.55 -16.18
C CYS A 381 16.49 -15.82 -17.54
N LYS A 382 15.65 -15.84 -18.59
CA LYS A 382 16.06 -15.87 -19.97
C LYS A 382 15.03 -15.18 -20.86
N ASP A 383 15.48 -14.34 -21.76
CA ASP A 383 14.62 -13.61 -22.69
C ASP A 383 13.51 -12.81 -21.96
N LYS A 384 13.85 -12.10 -20.86
CA LYS A 384 12.92 -11.34 -20.00
C LYS A 384 11.72 -12.18 -19.47
N MET A 385 11.99 -13.41 -19.11
CA MET A 385 11.05 -14.33 -18.47
C MET A 385 11.75 -15.06 -17.34
N THR A 386 11.10 -15.21 -16.20
CA THR A 386 11.56 -16.11 -15.14
C THR A 386 11.52 -17.54 -15.63
N ILE A 387 12.57 -18.30 -15.35
CA ILE A 387 12.65 -19.73 -15.67
C ILE A 387 12.48 -20.56 -14.40
N GLY A 388 12.96 -20.05 -13.28
CA GLY A 388 12.83 -20.69 -11.99
C GLY A 388 13.05 -19.69 -10.86
N VAL A 389 12.28 -19.84 -9.80
CA VAL A 389 12.32 -18.97 -8.62
C VAL A 389 12.52 -19.80 -7.37
N GLY A 390 13.61 -19.52 -6.64
CA GLY A 390 13.89 -20.07 -5.32
C GLY A 390 13.71 -19.01 -4.26
N ALA A 391 12.71 -19.16 -3.40
CA ALA A 391 12.26 -18.17 -2.42
C ALA A 391 12.33 -18.70 -0.99
N GLY A 392 12.58 -17.81 -0.02
CA GLY A 392 12.36 -18.07 1.39
C GLY A 392 13.27 -19.15 2.02
N GLN A 393 14.46 -19.38 1.47
CA GLN A 393 15.38 -20.40 1.99
C GLN A 393 16.46 -19.77 2.89
N MET A 394 16.89 -20.53 3.89
CA MET A 394 17.97 -20.10 4.80
C MET A 394 19.36 -20.07 4.14
N SER A 395 19.50 -20.67 2.95
CA SER A 395 20.76 -20.74 2.20
C SER A 395 20.52 -20.45 0.71
N ARG A 396 21.36 -19.59 0.09
CA ARG A 396 21.31 -19.30 -1.35
C ARG A 396 21.56 -20.53 -2.21
N VAL A 397 22.42 -21.43 -1.76
CA VAL A 397 22.66 -22.73 -2.44
C VAL A 397 21.36 -23.52 -2.58
N TYR A 398 20.54 -23.58 -1.50
CA TYR A 398 19.24 -24.25 -1.57
C TYR A 398 18.24 -23.50 -2.44
N SER A 399 18.20 -22.16 -2.40
CA SER A 399 17.37 -21.38 -3.31
C SER A 399 17.75 -21.62 -4.78
N THR A 400 19.06 -21.72 -5.09
CA THR A 400 19.55 -22.07 -6.44
C THR A 400 19.06 -23.43 -6.87
N LYS A 401 19.19 -24.44 -6.01
CA LYS A 401 18.73 -25.81 -6.29
C LYS A 401 17.22 -25.89 -6.51
N ILE A 402 16.42 -25.22 -5.66
CA ILE A 402 14.96 -25.19 -5.79
C ILE A 402 14.55 -24.51 -7.09
N ALA A 403 15.15 -23.37 -7.44
CA ALA A 403 14.89 -22.69 -8.70
C ALA A 403 15.20 -23.57 -9.91
N ALA A 404 16.30 -24.31 -9.87
CA ALA A 404 16.68 -25.24 -10.93
C ALA A 404 15.75 -26.46 -11.03
N ILE A 405 15.35 -27.05 -9.89
CA ILE A 405 14.37 -28.15 -9.86
C ILE A 405 13.05 -27.71 -10.48
N LYS A 406 12.53 -26.56 -10.10
CA LYS A 406 11.27 -26.01 -10.66
C LYS A 406 11.38 -25.78 -12.17
N ALA A 407 12.50 -25.25 -12.64
CA ALA A 407 12.74 -25.09 -14.07
C ALA A 407 12.74 -26.46 -14.80
N GLN A 408 13.38 -27.46 -14.20
CA GLN A 408 13.44 -28.81 -14.76
C GLN A 408 12.05 -29.48 -14.81
N ASP A 409 11.26 -29.34 -13.75
CA ASP A 409 9.88 -29.90 -13.68
C ASP A 409 8.99 -29.38 -14.81
N GLU A 410 9.21 -28.13 -15.23
CA GLU A 410 8.48 -27.50 -16.32
C GLU A 410 9.20 -27.58 -17.69
N ASN A 411 10.27 -28.39 -17.78
CA ASN A 411 11.10 -28.56 -18.97
C ASN A 411 11.73 -27.26 -19.50
N LEU A 412 11.97 -26.29 -18.63
CA LEU A 412 12.64 -25.05 -18.95
C LEU A 412 14.17 -25.23 -18.87
N ILE A 413 14.88 -24.66 -19.85
CA ILE A 413 16.32 -24.82 -19.96
C ILE A 413 17.03 -23.72 -19.21
N VAL A 414 17.66 -24.04 -18.06
CA VAL A 414 18.47 -23.10 -17.26
C VAL A 414 19.81 -22.78 -17.95
N ALA A 415 20.37 -23.70 -18.72
CA ALA A 415 21.61 -23.46 -19.42
C ALA A 415 21.51 -22.22 -20.34
N GLY A 416 22.50 -21.33 -20.22
CA GLY A 416 22.53 -20.07 -20.97
C GLY A 416 21.67 -18.94 -20.36
N SER A 417 20.97 -19.18 -19.25
CA SER A 417 20.20 -18.16 -18.52
C SER A 417 21.10 -17.24 -17.69
N VAL A 418 20.49 -16.22 -17.09
CA VAL A 418 21.09 -15.41 -16.05
C VAL A 418 20.53 -15.80 -14.67
N LEU A 419 21.29 -15.47 -13.61
CA LEU A 419 20.90 -15.62 -12.23
C LEU A 419 20.94 -14.28 -11.52
N SER A 420 19.87 -13.94 -10.79
CA SER A 420 19.83 -12.83 -9.84
C SER A 420 19.78 -13.34 -8.41
N SER A 421 20.55 -12.71 -7.52
CA SER A 421 20.51 -12.93 -6.07
C SER A 421 20.23 -11.61 -5.35
N ASP A 422 19.24 -11.61 -4.45
CA ASP A 422 18.80 -10.43 -3.67
C ASP A 422 19.89 -9.83 -2.77
N ALA A 423 20.94 -10.60 -2.44
CA ALA A 423 22.09 -10.19 -1.66
C ALA A 423 23.38 -10.91 -2.13
N PHE A 424 24.53 -10.55 -1.55
CA PHE A 424 25.81 -11.10 -1.94
C PHE A 424 25.95 -12.61 -1.64
N PHE A 425 26.77 -13.31 -2.42
CA PHE A 425 27.20 -14.67 -2.10
C PHE A 425 28.30 -14.61 -1.05
N PRO A 426 28.11 -15.27 0.12
CA PRO A 426 29.13 -15.26 1.19
C PRO A 426 30.35 -16.15 0.90
N PHE A 427 30.19 -17.13 0.01
CA PHE A 427 31.19 -18.13 -0.36
C PHE A 427 31.04 -18.50 -1.83
N ARG A 428 32.06 -19.15 -2.40
CA ARG A 428 32.07 -19.64 -3.78
C ARG A 428 31.03 -20.71 -4.09
N ASP A 429 30.54 -21.44 -3.06
CA ASP A 429 29.60 -22.56 -3.20
C ASP A 429 28.30 -22.18 -3.93
N GLY A 430 27.84 -20.93 -3.75
CA GLY A 430 26.68 -20.40 -4.50
C GLY A 430 26.95 -20.24 -5.99
N ILE A 431 28.18 -19.87 -6.35
CA ILE A 431 28.61 -19.74 -7.76
C ILE A 431 28.83 -21.13 -8.37
N ASP A 432 29.46 -22.04 -7.62
CA ASP A 432 29.67 -23.43 -8.06
C ASP A 432 28.29 -24.10 -8.32
N ALA A 433 27.31 -23.89 -7.44
CA ALA A 433 25.95 -24.40 -7.64
C ALA A 433 25.25 -23.79 -8.87
N ALA A 434 25.48 -22.51 -9.18
CA ALA A 434 24.98 -21.89 -10.39
C ALA A 434 25.66 -22.45 -11.65
N ALA A 435 26.97 -22.70 -11.57
CA ALA A 435 27.77 -23.24 -12.66
C ALA A 435 27.35 -24.69 -13.05
N GLU A 436 26.90 -25.52 -12.08
CA GLU A 436 26.32 -26.85 -12.34
C GLU A 436 25.14 -26.80 -13.33
N HIS A 437 24.46 -25.67 -13.41
CA HIS A 437 23.33 -25.43 -14.31
C HIS A 437 23.69 -24.67 -15.59
N ASN A 438 24.98 -24.42 -15.84
CA ASN A 438 25.50 -23.69 -17.01
C ASN A 438 24.90 -22.28 -17.16
N VAL A 439 24.80 -21.52 -16.06
CA VAL A 439 24.37 -20.11 -16.05
C VAL A 439 25.43 -19.26 -16.79
N SER A 440 24.97 -18.31 -17.61
CA SER A 440 25.87 -17.45 -18.42
C SER A 440 26.31 -16.19 -17.70
N ALA A 441 25.46 -15.63 -16.83
CA ALA A 441 25.76 -14.39 -16.10
C ALA A 441 25.03 -14.33 -14.76
N ILE A 442 25.60 -13.55 -13.82
CA ILE A 442 25.07 -13.38 -12.45
C ILE A 442 25.02 -11.90 -12.12
N ILE A 443 23.91 -11.46 -11.48
CA ILE A 443 23.75 -10.15 -10.86
C ILE A 443 23.56 -10.31 -9.35
N GLN A 444 24.31 -9.54 -8.57
CA GLN A 444 24.27 -9.53 -7.12
C GLN A 444 24.83 -8.21 -6.57
N PRO A 445 24.59 -7.87 -5.29
CA PRO A 445 25.09 -6.61 -4.71
C PRO A 445 26.61 -6.48 -4.61
N GLY A 446 27.34 -7.57 -4.35
CA GLY A 446 28.70 -7.47 -3.86
C GLY A 446 28.75 -6.97 -2.41
N GLY A 447 29.97 -6.66 -1.91
CA GLY A 447 30.21 -6.13 -0.56
C GLY A 447 30.50 -7.20 0.50
N SER A 448 30.76 -8.44 0.08
CA SER A 448 31.29 -9.50 0.96
C SER A 448 32.78 -9.33 1.15
N VAL A 449 33.28 -9.65 2.34
CA VAL A 449 34.75 -9.78 2.58
C VAL A 449 35.40 -10.86 1.69
N ARG A 450 34.59 -11.71 1.07
CA ARG A 450 35.00 -12.78 0.17
C ARG A 450 34.66 -12.54 -1.31
N ASP A 451 34.37 -11.30 -1.68
CA ASP A 451 34.05 -10.98 -3.09
C ASP A 451 35.12 -11.48 -4.08
N SER A 452 36.41 -11.40 -3.69
CA SER A 452 37.51 -11.91 -4.53
C SER A 452 37.41 -13.41 -4.78
N GLU A 453 37.01 -14.21 -3.77
CA GLU A 453 36.80 -15.67 -3.90
C GLU A 453 35.62 -15.95 -4.85
N VAL A 454 34.52 -15.20 -4.70
CA VAL A 454 33.30 -15.33 -5.52
C VAL A 454 33.56 -14.93 -6.97
N ILE A 455 34.28 -13.83 -7.19
CA ILE A 455 34.68 -13.35 -8.54
C ILE A 455 35.60 -14.37 -9.22
N ASN A 456 36.59 -14.91 -8.49
CA ASN A 456 37.51 -15.93 -9.03
C ASN A 456 36.73 -17.20 -9.43
N ALA A 457 35.79 -17.66 -8.61
CA ALA A 457 34.94 -18.80 -8.96
C ALA A 457 34.13 -18.54 -10.24
N ALA A 458 33.55 -17.34 -10.39
CA ALA A 458 32.84 -16.97 -11.61
C ALA A 458 33.76 -16.96 -12.84
N ASN A 459 34.99 -16.45 -12.72
CA ASN A 459 36.01 -16.47 -13.79
C ASN A 459 36.43 -17.91 -14.15
N GLU A 460 36.67 -18.78 -13.15
CA GLU A 460 37.00 -20.19 -13.36
C GLU A 460 35.91 -20.92 -14.17
N HIS A 461 34.63 -20.58 -13.92
CA HIS A 461 33.50 -21.16 -14.64
C HIS A 461 33.11 -20.42 -15.93
N GLY A 462 33.79 -19.33 -16.27
CA GLY A 462 33.50 -18.50 -17.47
C GLY A 462 32.15 -17.80 -17.38
N ILE A 463 31.67 -17.50 -16.16
CA ILE A 463 30.41 -16.81 -15.89
C ILE A 463 30.68 -15.30 -15.79
N ALA A 464 29.92 -14.47 -16.51
CA ALA A 464 29.98 -13.02 -16.34
C ALA A 464 29.28 -12.62 -15.02
N MET A 465 29.82 -11.63 -14.29
CA MET A 465 29.20 -11.15 -13.06
C MET A 465 29.17 -9.63 -13.01
N VAL A 466 28.04 -9.10 -12.55
CA VAL A 466 27.85 -7.68 -12.29
C VAL A 466 27.43 -7.44 -10.86
N PHE A 467 27.94 -6.34 -10.27
CA PHE A 467 27.57 -5.85 -8.95
C PHE A 467 26.65 -4.67 -9.03
N THR A 468 25.63 -4.65 -8.16
CA THR A 468 24.65 -3.58 -8.05
C THR A 468 24.98 -2.57 -6.96
N ASN A 469 25.82 -2.94 -5.98
CA ASN A 469 26.05 -2.20 -4.73
C ASN A 469 24.78 -1.89 -3.94
N MET A 470 23.66 -2.52 -4.27
CA MET A 470 22.35 -2.38 -3.65
C MET A 470 21.79 -3.77 -3.33
N ARG A 471 21.18 -3.92 -2.18
CA ARG A 471 20.59 -5.18 -1.69
C ARG A 471 19.09 -5.01 -1.52
N HIS A 472 18.31 -6.07 -1.80
CA HIS A 472 16.85 -6.09 -1.66
C HIS A 472 16.39 -7.26 -0.79
N PHE A 473 16.61 -7.19 0.53
CA PHE A 473 16.05 -8.19 1.44
C PHE A 473 14.53 -7.99 1.62
N ARG A 474 13.78 -9.09 1.53
CA ARG A 474 12.34 -9.14 1.80
C ARG A 474 12.02 -10.36 2.68
N HIS A 475 11.60 -10.12 3.93
CA HIS A 475 11.29 -11.17 4.91
C HIS A 475 9.79 -11.25 5.23
#